data_fb02c68d172f5c0ecf37e940e10f6477
#
_entry.id   fb02c68d172f5c0ecf37e940e10f6477
#
_cell.length_a   1.000
_cell.length_b   1.000
_cell.length_c   1.000
_cell.angle_alpha   90.00
_cell.angle_beta   90.00
_cell.angle_gamma   90.00
#
_symmetry.space_group_name_H-M   'P 1'
#
loop_
_entity.id
_entity.type
_entity.pdbx_description
1 polymer ?
#
loop_
_entity_poly.entity_id
_entity_poly.type
_entity_poly.pdbx_seq_one_letter_code
_entity_poly.pdbx_strand_id
1 'polypeptide(L)'
;MLIKYVMAFVMSSVLISSAMAAGSSSSSTQRKADYYDNGVKAVKSANYKEAIKLFNKVVAAKPTDADAWNYLGFSNRKLKKFDLALSAYQKALAIDPDHRGANEYLGELYLQTDNLAKARERLKKLDNICTFGCEEFDDLKAAIIAYENQ
;
A
#
# COMPACT_ATOMS: atom_id res chain seq x y z
N MET A 1 -25.89 -77.02 -36.25
CA MET A 1 -26.79 -75.89 -35.92
C MET A 1 -26.00 -74.87 -35.14
N LEU A 2 -25.45 -73.87 -35.80
CA LEU A 2 -24.51 -72.88 -35.29
C LEU A 2 -25.29 -71.58 -35.01
N ILE A 3 -25.37 -71.16 -33.79
CA ILE A 3 -25.91 -69.87 -33.41
C ILE A 3 -24.71 -68.93 -33.24
N LYS A 4 -24.60 -67.91 -34.13
CA LYS A 4 -23.60 -66.89 -34.09
C LYS A 4 -24.06 -65.76 -33.12
N TYR A 5 -23.34 -65.56 -32.00
CA TYR A 5 -23.50 -64.38 -31.14
C TYR A 5 -22.71 -63.25 -31.74
N VAL A 6 -23.40 -62.21 -32.18
CA VAL A 6 -22.84 -60.93 -32.52
C VAL A 6 -22.78 -60.09 -31.23
N MET A 7 -21.58 -59.88 -30.70
CA MET A 7 -21.37 -58.92 -29.62
C MET A 7 -21.27 -57.51 -30.20
N ALA A 8 -22.25 -56.69 -29.96
CA ALA A 8 -22.19 -55.26 -30.25
C ALA A 8 -21.40 -54.57 -29.12
N PHE A 9 -20.21 -54.06 -29.47
CA PHE A 9 -19.38 -53.21 -28.61
C PHE A 9 -19.95 -51.80 -28.64
N VAL A 10 -20.66 -51.40 -27.58
CA VAL A 10 -21.06 -49.99 -27.39
C VAL A 10 -19.88 -49.24 -26.77
N MET A 11 -19.16 -48.51 -27.62
CA MET A 11 -18.17 -47.53 -27.14
C MET A 11 -18.88 -46.30 -26.55
N SER A 12 -18.95 -46.27 -25.20
CA SER A 12 -19.39 -45.07 -24.47
C SER A 12 -18.25 -44.05 -24.44
N SER A 13 -18.37 -43.05 -25.29
CA SER A 13 -17.44 -41.91 -25.29
C SER A 13 -17.73 -41.03 -24.08
N VAL A 14 -16.94 -41.15 -23.01
CA VAL A 14 -16.94 -40.21 -21.90
C VAL A 14 -16.24 -38.94 -22.35
N LEU A 15 -17.01 -37.91 -22.68
CA LEU A 15 -16.53 -36.55 -22.85
C LEU A 15 -16.16 -35.98 -21.47
N ILE A 16 -14.86 -36.00 -21.16
CA ILE A 16 -14.32 -35.27 -20.00
C ILE A 16 -14.29 -33.79 -20.39
N SER A 17 -15.30 -33.06 -19.99
CA SER A 17 -15.30 -31.60 -20.04
C SER A 17 -14.30 -31.09 -19.01
N SER A 18 -13.09 -30.75 -19.46
CA SER A 18 -12.13 -29.99 -18.68
C SER A 18 -12.68 -28.57 -18.50
N ALA A 19 -13.37 -28.32 -17.39
CA ALA A 19 -13.70 -26.97 -16.98
C ALA A 19 -12.37 -26.28 -16.62
N MET A 20 -11.85 -25.46 -17.53
CA MET A 20 -10.78 -24.52 -17.22
C MET A 20 -11.28 -23.51 -16.17
N ALA A 21 -10.82 -23.67 -14.94
CA ALA A 21 -10.94 -22.66 -13.90
C ALA A 21 -9.92 -21.55 -14.16
N ALA A 22 -10.15 -20.77 -15.22
CA ALA A 22 -9.40 -19.55 -15.51
C ALA A 22 -10.27 -18.34 -15.19
N GLY A 23 -10.16 -17.80 -13.95
CA GLY A 23 -10.99 -16.65 -13.62
C GLY A 23 -10.80 -16.00 -12.26
N SER A 24 -9.98 -16.55 -11.35
CA SER A 24 -9.94 -16.03 -9.98
C SER A 24 -8.84 -14.98 -9.71
N SER A 25 -7.72 -14.99 -10.43
CA SER A 25 -6.58 -14.12 -10.14
C SER A 25 -6.74 -12.69 -10.68
N SER A 26 -7.34 -12.49 -11.85
CA SER A 26 -7.53 -11.16 -12.44
C SER A 26 -8.51 -10.29 -11.65
N SER A 27 -9.57 -10.88 -11.12
CA SER A 27 -10.59 -10.18 -10.31
C SER A 27 -10.05 -9.65 -8.97
N SER A 28 -9.15 -10.37 -8.31
CA SER A 28 -8.56 -9.93 -7.04
C SER A 28 -7.53 -8.82 -7.23
N THR A 29 -6.72 -8.91 -8.28
CA THR A 29 -5.71 -7.89 -8.63
C THR A 29 -6.39 -6.58 -9.06
N GLN A 30 -7.43 -6.65 -9.88
CA GLN A 30 -8.21 -5.48 -10.30
C GLN A 30 -8.85 -4.80 -9.10
N ARG A 31 -9.49 -5.54 -8.21
CA ARG A 31 -10.13 -5.00 -7.00
C ARG A 31 -9.13 -4.31 -6.06
N LYS A 32 -7.90 -4.82 -5.98
CA LYS A 32 -6.84 -4.18 -5.20
C LYS A 32 -6.41 -2.86 -5.83
N ALA A 33 -6.22 -2.80 -7.15
CA ALA A 33 -5.92 -1.57 -7.87
C ALA A 33 -7.04 -0.54 -7.64
N ASP A 34 -8.31 -0.96 -7.72
CA ASP A 34 -9.46 -0.10 -7.47
C ASP A 34 -9.44 0.50 -6.05
N TYR A 35 -9.06 -0.29 -5.02
CA TYR A 35 -8.95 0.23 -3.65
C TYR A 35 -7.82 1.23 -3.48
N TYR A 36 -6.67 0.97 -4.11
CA TYR A 36 -5.53 1.88 -4.06
C TYR A 36 -5.87 3.22 -4.72
N ASP A 37 -6.35 3.20 -5.96
CA ASP A 37 -6.68 4.40 -6.72
C ASP A 37 -7.77 5.24 -6.04
N ASN A 38 -8.81 4.58 -5.52
CA ASN A 38 -9.86 5.25 -4.77
C ASN A 38 -9.35 5.77 -3.42
N GLY A 39 -8.40 5.10 -2.79
CA GLY A 39 -7.70 5.58 -1.60
C GLY A 39 -6.95 6.87 -1.86
N VAL A 40 -6.18 6.93 -2.95
CA VAL A 40 -5.47 8.15 -3.39
C VAL A 40 -6.45 9.30 -3.68
N LYS A 41 -7.56 9.02 -4.38
CA LYS A 41 -8.62 10.03 -4.60
C LYS A 41 -9.20 10.55 -3.29
N ALA A 42 -9.42 9.66 -2.32
CA ALA A 42 -9.93 10.04 -1.00
C ALA A 42 -8.93 10.93 -0.25
N VAL A 43 -7.61 10.65 -0.33
CA VAL A 43 -6.57 11.53 0.23
C VAL A 43 -6.59 12.89 -0.43
N LYS A 44 -6.63 12.96 -1.77
CA LYS A 44 -6.67 14.21 -2.53
C LYS A 44 -7.89 15.08 -2.21
N SER A 45 -9.01 14.45 -1.87
CA SER A 45 -10.23 15.14 -1.43
C SER A 45 -10.31 15.36 0.10
N ALA A 46 -9.21 15.15 0.83
CA ALA A 46 -9.13 15.23 2.29
C ALA A 46 -10.12 14.31 3.04
N ASN A 47 -10.67 13.30 2.38
CA ASN A 47 -11.52 12.29 3.02
C ASN A 47 -10.68 11.20 3.67
N TYR A 48 -9.93 11.56 4.72
CA TYR A 48 -8.96 10.68 5.36
C TYR A 48 -9.59 9.45 6.03
N LYS A 49 -10.86 9.54 6.49
CA LYS A 49 -11.56 8.38 7.04
C LYS A 49 -11.81 7.30 5.97
N GLU A 50 -12.20 7.72 4.78
CA GLU A 50 -12.40 6.79 3.66
C GLU A 50 -11.07 6.26 3.13
N ALA A 51 -10.05 7.11 3.03
CA ALA A 51 -8.70 6.70 2.66
C ALA A 51 -8.19 5.57 3.55
N ILE A 52 -8.34 5.69 4.88
CA ILE A 52 -7.95 4.64 5.84
C ILE A 52 -8.68 3.33 5.57
N LYS A 53 -9.98 3.34 5.30
CA LYS A 53 -10.74 2.11 4.98
C LYS A 53 -10.21 1.43 3.72
N LEU A 54 -9.92 2.22 2.69
CA LEU A 54 -9.48 1.72 1.39
C LEU A 54 -8.05 1.17 1.48
N PHE A 55 -7.12 1.91 2.09
CA PHE A 55 -5.74 1.44 2.24
C PHE A 55 -5.62 0.25 3.21
N ASN A 56 -6.48 0.12 4.22
CA ASN A 56 -6.54 -1.10 5.03
C ASN A 56 -6.87 -2.34 4.19
N LYS A 57 -7.74 -2.22 3.17
CA LYS A 57 -8.01 -3.32 2.23
C LYS A 57 -6.81 -3.62 1.34
N VAL A 58 -6.05 -2.57 0.95
CA VAL A 58 -4.82 -2.74 0.16
C VAL A 58 -3.78 -3.51 0.96
N VAL A 59 -3.45 -3.08 2.19
CA VAL A 59 -2.42 -3.73 3.02
C VAL A 59 -2.85 -5.10 3.54
N ALA A 60 -4.15 -5.36 3.68
CA ALA A 60 -4.66 -6.70 3.98
C ALA A 60 -4.42 -7.67 2.82
N ALA A 61 -4.53 -7.19 1.57
CA ALA A 61 -4.27 -7.99 0.37
C ALA A 61 -2.77 -8.06 0.01
N LYS A 62 -1.99 -7.01 0.32
CA LYS A 62 -0.54 -6.93 0.10
C LYS A 62 0.14 -6.24 1.28
N PRO A 63 0.51 -6.97 2.33
CA PRO A 63 1.16 -6.42 3.52
C PRO A 63 2.52 -5.73 3.25
N THR A 64 3.14 -6.03 2.10
CA THR A 64 4.42 -5.46 1.64
C THR A 64 4.27 -4.24 0.73
N ASP A 65 3.13 -3.56 0.75
CA ASP A 65 2.89 -2.36 -0.04
C ASP A 65 3.29 -1.12 0.78
N ALA A 66 4.54 -0.64 0.60
CA ALA A 66 5.08 0.49 1.36
C ALA A 66 4.29 1.78 1.12
N ASP A 67 3.86 2.03 -0.12
CA ASP A 67 3.04 3.20 -0.46
C ASP A 67 1.71 3.20 0.28
N ALA A 68 1.03 2.04 0.34
CA ALA A 68 -0.24 1.93 1.05
C ALA A 68 -0.08 2.15 2.56
N TRP A 69 1.00 1.66 3.17
CA TRP A 69 1.34 1.96 4.56
C TRP A 69 1.67 3.44 4.75
N ASN A 70 2.37 4.08 3.82
CA ASN A 70 2.64 5.51 3.86
C ASN A 70 1.34 6.32 3.82
N TYR A 71 0.40 6.00 2.92
CA TYR A 71 -0.91 6.67 2.87
C TYR A 71 -1.77 6.43 4.12
N LEU A 72 -1.68 5.26 4.76
CA LEU A 72 -2.30 5.01 6.06
C LEU A 72 -1.70 5.93 7.14
N GLY A 73 -0.38 6.06 7.16
CA GLY A 73 0.32 6.98 8.05
C GLY A 73 -0.13 8.41 7.85
N PHE A 74 -0.10 8.90 6.62
CA PHE A 74 -0.55 10.24 6.24
C PHE A 74 -1.99 10.52 6.66
N SER A 75 -2.91 9.62 6.33
CA SER A 75 -4.33 9.80 6.66
C SER A 75 -4.60 9.81 8.16
N ASN A 76 -3.92 8.94 8.93
CA ASN A 76 -4.01 8.93 10.39
C ASN A 76 -3.41 10.21 11.00
N ARG A 77 -2.26 10.70 10.49
CA ARG A 77 -1.62 11.95 10.93
C ARG A 77 -2.55 13.15 10.71
N LYS A 78 -3.18 13.25 9.53
CA LYS A 78 -4.15 14.32 9.24
C LYS A 78 -5.38 14.29 10.17
N LEU A 79 -5.73 13.11 10.69
CA LEU A 79 -6.78 12.95 11.72
C LEU A 79 -6.23 13.05 13.17
N LYS A 80 -4.97 13.45 13.36
CA LYS A 80 -4.27 13.57 14.64
C LYS A 80 -4.21 12.24 15.45
N LYS A 81 -4.30 11.10 14.76
CA LYS A 81 -4.13 9.77 15.34
C LYS A 81 -2.65 9.37 15.27
N PHE A 82 -1.82 10.07 16.06
CA PHE A 82 -0.36 10.06 15.91
C PHE A 82 0.27 8.68 16.13
N ASP A 83 -0.21 7.89 17.09
CA ASP A 83 0.31 6.54 17.33
C ASP A 83 0.06 5.60 16.16
N LEU A 84 -1.12 5.68 15.53
CA LEU A 84 -1.46 4.91 14.35
C LEU A 84 -0.65 5.36 13.13
N ALA A 85 -0.41 6.66 13.00
CA ALA A 85 0.43 7.22 11.96
C ALA A 85 1.87 6.75 12.10
N LEU A 86 2.44 6.82 13.31
CA LEU A 86 3.79 6.35 13.61
C LEU A 86 3.97 4.87 13.24
N SER A 87 3.04 4.03 13.70
CA SER A 87 3.06 2.59 13.39
C SER A 87 3.02 2.32 11.87
N ALA A 88 2.19 3.06 11.14
CA ALA A 88 2.05 2.88 9.69
C ALA A 88 3.33 3.31 8.94
N TYR A 89 3.91 4.46 9.27
CA TYR A 89 5.19 4.91 8.67
C TYR A 89 6.34 3.97 9.00
N GLN A 90 6.40 3.44 10.23
CA GLN A 90 7.42 2.44 10.59
C GLN A 90 7.28 1.17 9.75
N LYS A 91 6.07 0.72 9.44
CA LYS A 91 5.84 -0.42 8.53
C LYS A 91 6.26 -0.09 7.11
N ALA A 92 5.94 1.10 6.59
CA ALA A 92 6.39 1.54 5.29
C ALA A 92 7.93 1.51 5.19
N LEU A 93 8.62 2.06 6.18
CA LEU A 93 10.08 2.13 6.23
C LEU A 93 10.76 0.79 6.56
N ALA A 94 10.06 -0.16 7.18
CA ALA A 94 10.55 -1.53 7.35
C ALA A 94 10.53 -2.30 6.01
N ILE A 95 9.60 -1.96 5.11
CA ILE A 95 9.48 -2.55 3.77
C ILE A 95 10.46 -1.85 2.81
N ASP A 96 10.45 -0.53 2.79
CA ASP A 96 11.32 0.31 1.97
C ASP A 96 11.95 1.42 2.84
N PRO A 97 13.19 1.21 3.32
CA PRO A 97 13.90 2.20 4.15
C PRO A 97 14.19 3.53 3.44
N ASP A 98 14.18 3.52 2.10
CA ASP A 98 14.47 4.69 1.26
C ASP A 98 13.19 5.36 0.71
N HIS A 99 12.02 4.92 1.17
CA HIS A 99 10.74 5.50 0.77
C HIS A 99 10.68 6.99 1.15
N ARG A 100 10.80 7.87 0.17
CA ARG A 100 10.93 9.33 0.39
C ARG A 100 9.75 9.89 1.16
N GLY A 101 8.52 9.72 0.68
CA GLY A 101 7.33 10.24 1.34
C GLY A 101 7.12 9.73 2.78
N ALA A 102 7.53 8.48 3.09
CA ALA A 102 7.43 7.97 4.46
C ALA A 102 8.49 8.61 5.38
N ASN A 103 9.69 8.91 4.87
CA ASN A 103 10.70 9.63 5.63
C ASN A 103 10.28 11.09 5.88
N GLU A 104 9.73 11.78 4.87
CA GLU A 104 9.19 13.14 4.98
C GLU A 104 8.06 13.20 6.01
N TYR A 105 7.00 12.42 5.80
CA TYR A 105 5.80 12.49 6.65
C TYR A 105 6.02 12.00 8.07
N LEU A 106 6.95 11.07 8.28
CA LEU A 106 7.39 10.69 9.63
C LEU A 106 8.16 11.84 10.28
N GLY A 107 8.98 12.57 9.52
CA GLY A 107 9.65 13.78 9.98
C GLY A 107 8.65 14.86 10.45
N GLU A 108 7.64 15.14 9.63
CA GLU A 108 6.55 16.06 10.01
C GLU A 108 5.74 15.57 11.23
N LEU A 109 5.50 14.24 11.33
CA LEU A 109 4.86 13.68 12.54
C LEU A 109 5.69 13.95 13.78
N TYR A 110 7.02 13.80 13.70
CA TYR A 110 7.91 14.10 14.83
C TYR A 110 7.87 15.58 15.22
N LEU A 111 7.74 16.52 14.28
CA LEU A 111 7.52 17.92 14.62
C LEU A 111 6.18 18.14 15.33
N GLN A 112 5.11 17.49 14.85
CA GLN A 112 3.79 17.57 15.48
C GLN A 112 3.71 16.93 16.87
N THR A 113 4.73 16.15 17.25
CA THR A 113 4.86 15.50 18.58
C THR A 113 6.10 16.00 19.35
N ASP A 114 6.56 17.21 19.04
CA ASP A 114 7.65 17.93 19.71
C ASP A 114 8.98 17.17 19.75
N ASN A 115 9.28 16.39 18.70
CA ASN A 115 10.52 15.62 18.59
C ASN A 115 11.40 16.09 17.43
N LEU A 116 11.91 17.32 17.55
CA LEU A 116 12.78 17.93 16.54
C LEU A 116 14.01 17.09 16.19
N ALA A 117 14.60 16.40 17.19
CA ALA A 117 15.80 15.58 16.96
C ALA A 117 15.50 14.44 15.94
N LYS A 118 14.39 13.74 16.12
CA LYS A 118 13.98 12.68 15.16
C LYS A 118 13.54 13.23 13.82
N ALA A 119 12.94 14.42 13.76
CA ALA A 119 12.63 15.07 12.48
C ALA A 119 13.92 15.35 11.67
N ARG A 120 14.98 15.86 12.33
CA ARG A 120 16.28 16.09 11.71
C ARG A 120 16.96 14.79 11.25
N GLU A 121 16.78 13.67 11.97
CA GLU A 121 17.25 12.34 11.50
C GLU A 121 16.57 11.93 10.19
N ARG A 122 15.27 12.20 10.05
CA ARG A 122 14.56 11.93 8.78
C ARG A 122 15.04 12.85 7.67
N LEU A 123 15.26 14.12 7.95
CA LEU A 123 15.83 15.05 6.96
C LEU A 123 17.22 14.59 6.48
N LYS A 124 18.09 14.17 7.39
CA LYS A 124 19.40 13.61 7.03
C LYS A 124 19.27 12.34 6.17
N LYS A 125 18.26 11.50 6.45
CA LYS A 125 18.00 10.32 5.61
C LYS A 125 17.59 10.74 4.21
N LEU A 126 16.70 11.73 4.07
CA LEU A 126 16.30 12.27 2.76
C LEU A 126 17.48 12.88 2.00
N ASP A 127 18.36 13.63 2.66
CA ASP A 127 19.57 14.18 2.07
C ASP A 127 20.46 13.08 1.43
N ASN A 128 20.58 11.93 2.10
CA ASN A 128 21.36 10.80 1.61
C ASN A 128 20.75 10.10 0.39
N ILE A 129 19.42 10.05 0.29
CA ILE A 129 18.72 9.33 -0.79
C ILE A 129 18.33 10.24 -1.96
N CYS A 130 18.35 11.55 -1.77
CA CYS A 130 17.99 12.57 -2.77
C CYS A 130 19.24 13.24 -3.36
N THR A 131 20.10 12.49 -4.05
CA THR A 131 21.43 12.93 -4.54
C THR A 131 21.41 14.21 -5.37
N PHE A 132 20.30 14.53 -6.02
CA PHE A 132 20.13 15.74 -6.85
C PHE A 132 19.01 16.66 -6.35
N GLY A 133 18.61 16.51 -5.07
CA GLY A 133 17.45 17.16 -4.49
C GLY A 133 16.15 16.38 -4.74
N CYS A 134 15.16 16.58 -3.89
CA CYS A 134 13.80 16.08 -4.05
C CYS A 134 12.83 16.95 -3.24
N GLU A 135 11.58 16.99 -3.67
CA GLU A 135 10.52 17.76 -3.02
C GLU A 135 10.37 17.39 -1.53
N GLU A 136 10.45 16.10 -1.21
CA GLU A 136 10.30 15.59 0.15
C GLU A 136 11.38 16.08 1.12
N PHE A 137 12.63 16.29 0.62
CA PHE A 137 13.70 16.92 1.40
C PHE A 137 13.43 18.38 1.66
N ASP A 138 13.05 19.13 0.60
CA ASP A 138 12.80 20.55 0.67
C ASP A 138 11.59 20.85 1.59
N ASP A 139 10.53 20.08 1.50
CA ASP A 139 9.32 20.21 2.31
C ASP A 139 9.61 19.94 3.80
N LEU A 140 10.30 18.84 4.12
CA LEU A 140 10.64 18.56 5.53
C LEU A 140 11.63 19.60 6.08
N LYS A 141 12.58 20.07 5.28
CA LYS A 141 13.50 21.13 5.68
C LYS A 141 12.75 22.43 6.00
N ALA A 142 11.82 22.81 5.14
CA ALA A 142 10.98 23.98 5.37
C ALA A 142 10.13 23.85 6.63
N ALA A 143 9.55 22.66 6.86
CA ALA A 143 8.77 22.36 8.05
C ALA A 143 9.62 22.46 9.34
N ILE A 144 10.87 21.98 9.33
CA ILE A 144 11.80 22.11 10.46
C ILE A 144 12.12 23.58 10.74
N ILE A 145 12.45 24.35 9.70
CA ILE A 145 12.73 25.81 9.85
C ILE A 145 11.51 26.54 10.44
N ALA A 146 10.31 26.22 9.95
CA ALA A 146 9.08 26.83 10.46
C ALA A 146 8.81 26.46 11.93
N TYR A 147 9.14 25.24 12.34
CA TYR A 147 9.02 24.78 13.72
C TYR A 147 10.01 25.49 14.66
N GLU A 148 11.24 25.72 14.23
CA GLU A 148 12.29 26.37 15.01
C GLU A 148 12.04 27.87 15.23
N ASN A 149 11.22 28.49 14.40
CA ASN A 149 10.88 29.92 14.45
C ASN A 149 9.59 30.21 15.25
N GLN A 150 9.00 29.23 15.91
CA GLN A 150 7.80 29.39 16.77
C GLN A 150 8.19 29.76 18.20
#